data_6634b4b183265ca121e1dd19aa0d1400
#
_entry.id   6634b4b183265ca121e1dd19aa0d1400
#
_cell.length_a   1.000
_cell.length_b   1.000
_cell.length_c   1.000
_cell.angle_alpha   90.00
_cell.angle_beta   90.00
_cell.angle_gamma   90.00
#
_symmetry.space_group_name_H-M   'P 1'
#
loop_
_entity.id
_entity.type
_entity.pdbx_description
1 polymer ?
#
loop_
_entity_poly.entity_id
_entity_poly.type
_entity_poly.pdbx_seq_one_letter_code
_entity_poly.pdbx_strand_id
1 'polypeptide(L)'
;MDRVFIHFWLVKSLIGKLKSNVLGQLEKEMSKQEIIAMVLEQDNDAVSAKISTISEEDLPEGDVTVRIDYSTLNYKDAMILKGIGKLVRKFPHVPGVDFSGVVEKSSSAQFSEGDRVVLNGWRVGEAHWGGYSQKARVNSQWLVHVPDNFTNAHAMGIGTAGYTAMLAISALEKNGLSVEDEGEVLVTGAAGGVGSIAVAILSSLGYRVAASTGREEAGDYLIDLGATAIISRKELEEEISSPLSSQRWSGVIDNVGGVILGNVLGSINYHGACAAVGNTNSNTLEINILPFLLRGISIFGIDSVMCPLDKRIEAWKRLSQALPVEKLSKIMEIQPLSQIMEQADNILSGSVRGRVVIDVNN
;
A
#
# COMPACT_ATOMS: atom_id res chain seq x y z
N MET A 1 9.61 -43.65 -64.66
CA MET A 1 9.05 -43.92 -63.27
C MET A 1 9.45 -42.90 -62.21
N ASP A 2 10.27 -41.92 -62.48
CA ASP A 2 10.88 -41.08 -61.44
C ASP A 2 10.10 -39.83 -61.05
N ARG A 3 9.16 -39.36 -61.82
CA ARG A 3 8.41 -38.13 -61.49
C ARG A 3 7.31 -38.31 -60.39
N VAL A 4 6.75 -39.48 -60.25
CA VAL A 4 5.66 -39.77 -59.31
C VAL A 4 6.23 -39.96 -57.90
N PHE A 5 7.42 -40.52 -57.74
CA PHE A 5 8.10 -40.73 -56.45
C PHE A 5 8.57 -39.39 -55.80
N ILE A 6 9.05 -38.47 -56.64
CA ILE A 6 9.50 -37.16 -56.16
C ILE A 6 8.29 -36.32 -55.62
N HIS A 7 7.16 -36.38 -56.34
CA HIS A 7 5.93 -35.70 -55.90
C HIS A 7 5.41 -36.25 -54.56
N PHE A 8 5.45 -37.57 -54.37
CA PHE A 8 4.97 -38.20 -53.15
C PHE A 8 5.87 -37.90 -51.94
N TRP A 9 7.18 -37.78 -52.16
CA TRP A 9 8.13 -37.41 -51.11
C TRP A 9 8.02 -35.93 -50.71
N LEU A 10 7.85 -35.02 -51.70
CA LEU A 10 7.62 -33.60 -51.45
C LEU A 10 6.32 -33.34 -50.68
N VAL A 11 5.25 -34.02 -51.04
CA VAL A 11 3.95 -33.91 -50.35
C VAL A 11 4.03 -34.42 -48.92
N LYS A 12 4.70 -35.55 -48.67
CA LYS A 12 4.96 -36.03 -47.27
C LYS A 12 5.82 -35.08 -46.44
N SER A 13 6.85 -34.47 -47.04
CA SER A 13 7.69 -33.47 -46.39
C SER A 13 6.92 -32.20 -46.06
N LEU A 14 6.05 -31.74 -46.96
CA LEU A 14 5.19 -30.56 -46.74
C LEU A 14 4.14 -30.81 -45.62
N ILE A 15 3.51 -31.99 -45.65
CA ILE A 15 2.55 -32.39 -44.58
C ILE A 15 3.24 -32.54 -43.24
N GLY A 16 4.48 -33.04 -43.20
CA GLY A 16 5.29 -33.15 -41.96
C GLY A 16 5.63 -31.78 -41.41
N LYS A 17 6.04 -30.83 -42.23
CA LYS A 17 6.30 -29.44 -41.84
C LYS A 17 5.04 -28.69 -41.36
N LEU A 18 3.91 -28.87 -42.06
CA LEU A 18 2.62 -28.29 -41.65
C LEU A 18 2.14 -28.85 -40.31
N LYS A 19 2.23 -30.19 -40.13
CA LYS A 19 1.89 -30.81 -38.84
C LYS A 19 2.79 -30.32 -37.67
N SER A 20 4.11 -30.21 -37.89
CA SER A 20 5.04 -29.69 -36.93
C SER A 20 4.76 -28.22 -36.57
N ASN A 21 4.45 -27.38 -37.55
CA ASN A 21 4.08 -25.97 -37.31
C ASN A 21 2.74 -25.83 -36.57
N VAL A 22 1.73 -26.64 -36.96
CA VAL A 22 0.42 -26.60 -36.26
C VAL A 22 0.51 -27.15 -34.84
N LEU A 23 1.25 -28.26 -34.64
CA LEU A 23 1.52 -28.78 -33.29
C LEU A 23 2.31 -27.77 -32.44
N GLY A 24 3.36 -27.16 -32.97
CA GLY A 24 4.13 -26.13 -32.27
C GLY A 24 3.32 -24.87 -31.97
N GLN A 25 2.37 -24.48 -32.85
CA GLN A 25 1.42 -23.39 -32.52
C GLN A 25 0.39 -23.80 -31.46
N LEU A 26 -0.15 -25.01 -31.54
CA LEU A 26 -1.07 -25.55 -30.51
C LEU A 26 -0.37 -25.73 -29.17
N GLU A 27 0.86 -26.23 -29.14
CA GLU A 27 1.67 -26.31 -27.92
C GLU A 27 1.96 -24.91 -27.34
N LYS A 28 2.20 -23.92 -28.21
CA LYS A 28 2.41 -22.52 -27.79
C LYS A 28 1.12 -21.84 -27.31
N GLU A 29 -0.02 -22.18 -27.90
CA GLU A 29 -1.34 -21.74 -27.42
C GLU A 29 -1.76 -22.44 -26.12
N MET A 30 -1.47 -23.76 -26.00
CA MET A 30 -1.73 -24.53 -24.76
C MET A 30 -0.76 -24.18 -23.61
N SER A 31 0.40 -23.59 -23.90
CA SER A 31 1.38 -23.14 -22.91
C SER A 31 1.16 -21.69 -22.45
N LYS A 32 0.18 -20.98 -22.97
CA LYS A 32 -0.19 -19.65 -22.48
C LYS A 32 -0.80 -19.82 -21.09
N GLN A 33 0.01 -19.62 -20.07
CA GLN A 33 -0.44 -19.59 -18.69
C GLN A 33 -1.36 -18.36 -18.54
N GLU A 34 -2.66 -18.62 -18.45
CA GLU A 34 -3.66 -17.59 -18.18
C GLU A 34 -3.49 -17.07 -16.78
N ILE A 35 -3.48 -15.74 -16.62
CA ILE A 35 -3.33 -15.03 -15.35
C ILE A 35 -4.61 -14.24 -15.12
N ILE A 36 -5.28 -14.49 -14.02
CA ILE A 36 -6.44 -13.69 -13.61
C ILE A 36 -5.94 -12.35 -13.06
N ALA A 37 -6.54 -11.26 -13.50
CA ALA A 37 -6.22 -9.91 -13.06
C ALA A 37 -7.45 -9.00 -13.09
N MET A 38 -7.45 -7.99 -12.24
CA MET A 38 -8.32 -6.81 -12.40
C MET A 38 -7.72 -5.94 -13.48
N VAL A 39 -8.44 -5.76 -14.58
CA VAL A 39 -7.97 -4.96 -15.73
C VAL A 39 -8.82 -3.69 -15.82
N LEU A 40 -8.13 -2.56 -15.92
CA LEU A 40 -8.73 -1.27 -16.23
C LEU A 40 -8.69 -1.03 -17.72
N GLU A 41 -9.83 -0.66 -18.28
CA GLU A 41 -9.99 -0.19 -19.66
C GLU A 41 -10.55 1.23 -19.65
N GLN A 42 -10.27 1.98 -20.70
CA GLN A 42 -10.83 3.32 -20.86
C GLN A 42 -11.57 3.40 -22.21
N ASP A 43 -12.82 3.82 -22.14
CA ASP A 43 -13.62 4.21 -23.31
C ASP A 43 -13.97 5.70 -23.16
N ASN A 44 -13.45 6.51 -24.07
CA ASN A 44 -13.46 7.96 -23.98
C ASN A 44 -12.86 8.43 -22.62
N ASP A 45 -13.65 9.08 -21.75
CA ASP A 45 -13.23 9.51 -20.40
C ASP A 45 -13.67 8.54 -19.28
N ALA A 46 -14.42 7.48 -19.60
CA ALA A 46 -14.91 6.53 -18.62
C ALA A 46 -13.92 5.40 -18.40
N VAL A 47 -13.52 5.16 -17.14
CA VAL A 47 -12.70 4.02 -16.73
C VAL A 47 -13.62 2.90 -16.27
N SER A 48 -13.39 1.70 -16.76
CA SER A 48 -14.07 0.48 -16.30
C SER A 48 -13.04 -0.50 -15.75
N ALA A 49 -13.41 -1.17 -14.66
CA ALA A 49 -12.60 -2.19 -14.00
C ALA A 49 -13.29 -3.55 -14.12
N LYS A 50 -12.60 -4.58 -14.62
CA LYS A 50 -13.14 -5.93 -14.80
C LYS A 50 -12.09 -6.97 -14.44
N ILE A 51 -12.52 -8.06 -13.81
CA ILE A 51 -11.69 -9.27 -13.70
C ILE A 51 -11.63 -9.90 -15.09
N SER A 52 -10.42 -10.12 -15.58
CA SER A 52 -10.14 -10.62 -16.92
C SER A 52 -8.92 -11.53 -16.90
N THR A 53 -8.71 -12.25 -17.98
CA THR A 53 -7.52 -13.07 -18.21
C THR A 53 -6.50 -12.28 -19.03
N ILE A 54 -5.24 -12.28 -18.60
CA ILE A 54 -4.10 -11.73 -19.32
C ILE A 54 -3.06 -12.83 -19.56
N SER A 55 -2.15 -12.63 -20.52
CA SER A 55 -1.03 -13.53 -20.77
C SER A 55 0.22 -13.11 -20.01
N GLU A 56 1.10 -14.07 -19.67
CA GLU A 56 2.41 -13.74 -19.10
C GLU A 56 3.27 -12.89 -20.06
N GLU A 57 3.01 -12.98 -21.38
CA GLU A 57 3.67 -12.16 -22.39
C GLU A 57 3.28 -10.67 -22.32
N ASP A 58 2.08 -10.36 -21.79
CA ASP A 58 1.57 -8.99 -21.64
C ASP A 58 2.17 -8.27 -20.42
N LEU A 59 2.79 -9.03 -19.49
CA LEU A 59 3.40 -8.43 -18.30
C LEU A 59 4.49 -7.44 -18.71
N PRO A 60 4.55 -6.26 -18.04
CA PRO A 60 5.57 -5.26 -18.30
C PRO A 60 7.01 -5.80 -18.17
N GLU A 61 7.99 -5.04 -18.66
CA GLU A 61 9.40 -5.35 -18.47
C GLU A 61 9.79 -5.35 -17.00
N GLY A 62 10.70 -6.25 -16.63
CA GLY A 62 11.25 -6.40 -15.29
C GLY A 62 12.18 -7.61 -15.22
N ASP A 63 13.00 -7.66 -14.21
CA ASP A 63 14.02 -8.71 -13.99
C ASP A 63 13.59 -9.76 -12.97
N VAL A 64 12.44 -9.57 -12.29
CA VAL A 64 11.84 -10.52 -11.36
C VAL A 64 10.36 -10.73 -11.68
N THR A 65 9.95 -11.99 -11.83
CA THR A 65 8.53 -12.39 -11.92
C THR A 65 8.10 -12.97 -10.58
N VAL A 66 7.03 -12.41 -10.03
CA VAL A 66 6.47 -12.79 -8.73
C VAL A 66 5.09 -13.41 -8.95
N ARG A 67 4.86 -14.60 -8.39
CA ARG A 67 3.53 -15.14 -8.15
C ARG A 67 2.95 -14.42 -6.94
N ILE A 68 1.91 -13.67 -7.14
CA ILE A 68 1.27 -12.89 -6.09
C ILE A 68 0.34 -13.79 -5.28
N ASP A 69 0.50 -13.77 -3.96
CA ASP A 69 -0.42 -14.43 -3.05
C ASP A 69 -1.50 -13.45 -2.58
N TYR A 70 -1.08 -12.22 -2.21
CA TYR A 70 -1.98 -11.18 -1.71
C TYR A 70 -1.60 -9.81 -2.23
N SER A 71 -2.62 -8.97 -2.37
CA SER A 71 -2.53 -7.53 -2.51
C SER A 71 -3.26 -6.85 -1.35
N THR A 72 -3.43 -5.55 -1.38
CA THR A 72 -4.20 -4.81 -0.36
C THR A 72 -4.90 -3.61 -0.98
N LEU A 73 -6.00 -3.17 -0.37
CA LEU A 73 -6.73 -2.00 -0.84
C LEU A 73 -6.36 -0.76 -0.02
N ASN A 74 -5.83 0.25 -0.70
CA ASN A 74 -5.59 1.59 -0.16
C ASN A 74 -6.60 2.59 -0.74
N TYR A 75 -6.73 3.76 -0.13
CA TYR A 75 -7.59 4.84 -0.64
C TYR A 75 -7.24 5.21 -2.09
N LYS A 76 -5.94 5.25 -2.41
CA LYS A 76 -5.45 5.50 -3.78
C LYS A 76 -5.90 4.43 -4.77
N ASP A 77 -5.87 3.16 -4.38
CA ASP A 77 -6.35 2.06 -5.24
C ASP A 77 -7.83 2.20 -5.54
N ALA A 78 -8.64 2.57 -4.55
CA ALA A 78 -10.06 2.82 -4.76
C ALA A 78 -10.30 3.99 -5.72
N MET A 79 -9.52 5.08 -5.62
CA MET A 79 -9.57 6.17 -6.60
C MET A 79 -9.22 5.69 -8.02
N ILE A 80 -8.19 4.85 -8.15
CA ILE A 80 -7.77 4.27 -9.44
C ILE A 80 -8.87 3.39 -10.03
N LEU A 81 -9.44 2.48 -9.23
CA LEU A 81 -10.52 1.57 -9.64
C LEU A 81 -11.78 2.33 -10.12
N LYS A 82 -12.04 3.50 -9.55
CA LYS A 82 -13.20 4.36 -9.89
C LYS A 82 -12.85 5.44 -10.92
N GLY A 83 -11.62 5.48 -11.46
CA GLY A 83 -11.20 6.50 -12.42
C GLY A 83 -11.09 7.91 -11.87
N ILE A 84 -11.02 8.06 -10.53
CA ILE A 84 -10.95 9.36 -9.86
C ILE A 84 -9.51 9.90 -9.92
N GLY A 85 -9.37 11.18 -10.30
CA GLY A 85 -8.09 11.89 -10.27
C GLY A 85 -7.14 11.57 -11.45
N LYS A 86 -7.55 10.77 -12.44
CA LYS A 86 -6.78 10.42 -13.65
C LYS A 86 -5.35 9.95 -13.32
N LEU A 87 -5.22 9.09 -12.28
CA LEU A 87 -3.94 8.60 -11.77
C LEU A 87 -3.27 7.63 -12.76
N VAL A 88 -4.05 6.83 -13.48
CA VAL A 88 -3.60 5.96 -14.57
C VAL A 88 -3.73 6.73 -15.89
N ARG A 89 -2.70 6.62 -16.74
CA ARG A 89 -2.62 7.33 -18.03
C ARG A 89 -2.50 6.44 -19.24
N LYS A 90 -2.20 5.15 -19.05
CA LYS A 90 -2.05 4.16 -20.12
C LYS A 90 -2.98 2.99 -19.85
N PHE A 91 -3.74 2.58 -20.85
CA PHE A 91 -4.68 1.47 -20.79
C PHE A 91 -4.38 0.48 -21.93
N PRO A 92 -4.68 -0.84 -21.77
CA PRO A 92 -5.19 -1.46 -20.55
C PRO A 92 -4.17 -1.40 -19.40
N HIS A 93 -4.65 -1.45 -18.15
CA HIS A 93 -3.80 -1.34 -16.97
C HIS A 93 -4.26 -2.31 -15.87
N VAL A 94 -3.30 -2.84 -15.10
CA VAL A 94 -3.57 -3.63 -13.89
C VAL A 94 -3.25 -2.77 -12.67
N PRO A 95 -4.24 -2.43 -11.82
CA PRO A 95 -4.02 -1.63 -10.62
C PRO A 95 -3.49 -2.46 -9.45
N GLY A 96 -3.39 -1.83 -8.26
CA GLY A 96 -2.88 -2.42 -7.02
C GLY A 96 -1.47 -1.93 -6.71
N VAL A 97 -1.36 -0.96 -5.76
CA VAL A 97 -0.08 -0.31 -5.45
C VAL A 97 0.84 -1.14 -4.56
N ASP A 98 0.32 -2.23 -4.01
CA ASP A 98 1.01 -3.16 -3.13
C ASP A 98 0.79 -4.60 -3.57
N PHE A 99 1.78 -5.44 -3.35
CA PHE A 99 1.59 -6.89 -3.34
C PHE A 99 2.66 -7.62 -2.52
N SER A 100 2.36 -8.84 -2.14
CA SER A 100 3.30 -9.81 -1.61
C SER A 100 3.10 -11.17 -2.28
N GLY A 101 4.17 -11.92 -2.40
CA GLY A 101 4.15 -13.21 -3.08
C GLY A 101 5.49 -13.90 -3.04
N VAL A 102 5.66 -14.84 -3.97
CA VAL A 102 6.85 -15.67 -4.09
C VAL A 102 7.48 -15.45 -5.46
N VAL A 103 8.79 -15.27 -5.48
CA VAL A 103 9.57 -15.17 -6.74
C VAL A 103 9.47 -16.48 -7.51
N GLU A 104 8.99 -16.42 -8.75
CA GLU A 104 8.95 -17.55 -9.68
C GLU A 104 10.15 -17.59 -10.63
N LYS A 105 10.60 -16.41 -11.07
CA LYS A 105 11.74 -16.26 -12.00
C LYS A 105 12.51 -14.99 -11.61
N SER A 106 13.83 -15.06 -11.64
CA SER A 106 14.69 -13.90 -11.41
C SER A 106 15.95 -13.98 -12.28
N SER A 107 16.31 -12.85 -12.87
CA SER A 107 17.64 -12.62 -13.45
C SER A 107 18.50 -11.69 -12.59
N SER A 108 17.96 -11.21 -11.47
CA SER A 108 18.67 -10.39 -10.49
C SER A 108 19.51 -11.26 -9.55
N ALA A 109 20.69 -10.78 -9.15
CA ALA A 109 21.49 -11.42 -8.11
C ALA A 109 20.92 -11.23 -6.68
N GLN A 110 19.91 -10.36 -6.51
CA GLN A 110 19.35 -10.03 -5.19
C GLN A 110 18.22 -10.98 -4.76
N PHE A 111 17.56 -11.65 -5.70
CA PHE A 111 16.41 -12.51 -5.45
C PHE A 111 16.53 -13.82 -6.18
N SER A 112 16.14 -14.89 -5.51
CA SER A 112 16.11 -16.26 -6.02
C SER A 112 14.68 -16.79 -6.08
N GLU A 113 14.44 -17.79 -6.93
CA GLU A 113 13.18 -18.52 -6.95
C GLU A 113 12.86 -19.08 -5.56
N GLY A 114 11.62 -18.89 -5.10
CA GLY A 114 11.16 -19.27 -3.77
C GLY A 114 11.26 -18.18 -2.72
N ASP A 115 11.94 -17.05 -2.97
CA ASP A 115 12.01 -15.93 -2.04
C ASP A 115 10.63 -15.29 -1.85
N ARG A 116 10.25 -15.02 -0.59
CA ARG A 116 9.06 -14.26 -0.24
C ARG A 116 9.35 -12.77 -0.31
N VAL A 117 8.58 -12.05 -1.11
CA VAL A 117 8.82 -10.63 -1.38
C VAL A 117 7.57 -9.78 -1.18
N VAL A 118 7.81 -8.51 -0.88
CA VAL A 118 6.79 -7.46 -0.80
C VAL A 118 7.22 -6.28 -1.66
N LEU A 119 6.25 -5.67 -2.34
CA LEU A 119 6.40 -4.43 -3.08
C LEU A 119 5.41 -3.39 -2.56
N ASN A 120 5.91 -2.18 -2.31
CA ASN A 120 5.09 -1.00 -1.99
C ASN A 120 5.61 0.19 -2.80
N GLY A 121 4.73 1.01 -3.33
CA GLY A 121 5.09 2.25 -3.99
C GLY A 121 5.68 2.11 -5.39
N TRP A 122 6.73 2.90 -5.71
CA TRP A 122 7.39 2.94 -7.01
C TRP A 122 6.45 3.24 -8.19
N ARG A 123 5.26 3.78 -7.90
CA ARG A 123 4.16 4.02 -8.84
C ARG A 123 3.66 2.73 -9.52
N VAL A 124 3.88 1.57 -8.91
CA VAL A 124 3.24 0.33 -9.30
C VAL A 124 1.74 0.46 -9.04
N GLY A 125 0.90 -0.07 -9.92
CA GLY A 125 -0.54 0.15 -9.93
C GLY A 125 -1.00 1.51 -10.53
N GLU A 126 -0.06 2.42 -10.83
CA GLU A 126 -0.33 3.73 -11.45
C GLU A 126 0.32 3.86 -12.84
N ALA A 127 1.63 3.65 -12.91
CA ALA A 127 2.44 3.80 -14.13
C ALA A 127 3.03 2.48 -14.62
N HIS A 128 3.14 1.50 -13.76
CA HIS A 128 3.51 0.11 -14.01
C HIS A 128 2.37 -0.78 -13.52
N TRP A 129 2.15 -1.94 -14.15
CA TRP A 129 1.10 -2.87 -13.75
C TRP A 129 1.30 -3.34 -12.31
N GLY A 130 0.21 -3.44 -11.58
CA GLY A 130 0.18 -3.60 -10.14
C GLY A 130 -0.21 -4.99 -9.64
N GLY A 131 -0.60 -5.02 -8.36
CA GLY A 131 -0.76 -6.22 -7.56
C GLY A 131 -2.13 -6.89 -7.63
N TYR A 132 -3.13 -6.32 -8.33
CA TYR A 132 -4.43 -7.00 -8.50
C TYR A 132 -4.40 -7.99 -9.64
N SER A 133 -3.45 -8.89 -9.59
CA SER A 133 -3.17 -9.95 -10.55
C SER A 133 -2.52 -11.12 -9.83
N GLN A 134 -2.64 -12.31 -10.39
CA GLN A 134 -1.95 -13.50 -9.87
C GLN A 134 -0.44 -13.47 -10.10
N LYS A 135 0.04 -12.64 -11.04
CA LYS A 135 1.47 -12.45 -11.31
C LYS A 135 1.81 -11.01 -11.62
N ALA A 136 3.02 -10.60 -11.26
CA ALA A 136 3.63 -9.35 -11.70
C ALA A 136 5.07 -9.60 -12.15
N ARG A 137 5.54 -8.79 -13.11
CA ARG A 137 6.95 -8.70 -13.47
C ARG A 137 7.43 -7.29 -13.18
N VAL A 138 8.48 -7.17 -12.34
CA VAL A 138 8.91 -5.91 -11.76
C VAL A 138 10.43 -5.82 -11.71
N ASN A 139 10.94 -4.61 -11.45
CA ASN A 139 12.34 -4.39 -11.18
C ASN A 139 12.70 -4.88 -9.76
N SER A 140 13.78 -5.64 -9.62
CA SER A 140 14.28 -6.16 -8.35
C SER A 140 14.55 -5.07 -7.31
N GLN A 141 14.93 -3.86 -7.73
CA GLN A 141 15.16 -2.73 -6.82
C GLN A 141 13.89 -2.19 -6.13
N TRP A 142 12.72 -2.66 -6.54
CA TRP A 142 11.44 -2.29 -5.93
C TRP A 142 11.00 -3.27 -4.84
N LEU A 143 11.64 -4.41 -4.77
CA LEU A 143 11.28 -5.50 -3.88
C LEU A 143 12.05 -5.44 -2.55
N VAL A 144 11.39 -5.94 -1.50
CA VAL A 144 11.99 -6.19 -0.20
C VAL A 144 11.63 -7.62 0.20
N HIS A 145 12.53 -8.35 0.86
CA HIS A 145 12.19 -9.63 1.46
C HIS A 145 11.15 -9.47 2.56
N VAL A 146 10.13 -10.32 2.57
CA VAL A 146 9.18 -10.37 3.68
C VAL A 146 9.91 -10.88 4.92
N PRO A 147 9.89 -10.14 6.06
CA PRO A 147 10.49 -10.61 7.30
C PRO A 147 9.93 -11.98 7.74
N ASP A 148 10.75 -12.83 8.34
CA ASP A 148 10.42 -14.23 8.64
C ASP A 148 9.21 -14.41 9.55
N ASN A 149 8.99 -13.49 10.48
CA ASN A 149 7.85 -13.50 11.41
C ASN A 149 6.52 -13.06 10.77
N PHE A 150 6.52 -12.57 9.54
CA PHE A 150 5.31 -12.22 8.81
C PHE A 150 5.01 -13.24 7.70
N THR A 151 3.74 -13.57 7.53
CA THR A 151 3.23 -14.25 6.33
C THR A 151 3.05 -13.25 5.19
N ASN A 152 2.83 -13.72 3.95
CA ASN A 152 2.51 -12.84 2.83
C ASN A 152 1.19 -12.07 3.08
N ALA A 153 0.20 -12.68 3.73
CA ALA A 153 -1.02 -11.98 4.16
C ALA A 153 -0.72 -10.87 5.19
N HIS A 154 0.16 -11.14 6.18
CA HIS A 154 0.59 -10.11 7.15
C HIS A 154 1.33 -8.97 6.45
N ALA A 155 2.20 -9.28 5.47
CA ALA A 155 2.88 -8.26 4.69
C ALA A 155 1.88 -7.32 3.97
N MET A 156 0.74 -7.85 3.50
CA MET A 156 -0.31 -7.04 2.90
C MET A 156 -1.24 -6.38 3.92
N GLY A 157 -1.43 -6.98 5.09
CA GLY A 157 -2.05 -6.29 6.23
C GLY A 157 -1.28 -5.03 6.62
N ILE A 158 0.05 -5.08 6.60
CA ILE A 158 0.93 -3.91 6.74
C ILE A 158 0.79 -3.00 5.51
N GLY A 159 1.11 -3.51 4.33
CA GLY A 159 1.06 -2.81 3.05
C GLY A 159 1.74 -1.44 3.08
N THR A 160 1.38 -0.60 2.12
CA THR A 160 1.83 0.81 2.10
C THR A 160 1.42 1.57 3.36
N ALA A 161 0.26 1.26 3.94
CA ALA A 161 -0.24 1.97 5.12
C ALA A 161 0.65 1.77 6.36
N GLY A 162 0.98 0.53 6.71
CA GLY A 162 1.83 0.24 7.87
C GLY A 162 3.29 0.63 7.63
N TYR A 163 3.77 0.45 6.42
CA TYR A 163 5.08 0.94 6.01
C TYR A 163 5.18 2.47 6.17
N THR A 164 4.16 3.22 5.75
CA THR A 164 4.10 4.68 5.91
C THR A 164 4.04 5.08 7.40
N ALA A 165 3.28 4.35 8.23
CA ALA A 165 3.24 4.56 9.68
C ALA A 165 4.64 4.44 10.31
N MET A 166 5.42 3.42 9.92
CA MET A 166 6.79 3.25 10.42
C MET A 166 7.73 4.36 9.94
N LEU A 167 7.59 4.83 8.69
CA LEU A 167 8.36 5.98 8.21
C LEU A 167 8.03 7.25 9.01
N ALA A 168 6.76 7.48 9.33
CA ALA A 168 6.30 8.62 10.14
C ALA A 168 6.90 8.56 11.54
N ILE A 169 6.81 7.42 12.23
CA ILE A 169 7.41 7.22 13.55
C ILE A 169 8.92 7.46 13.49
N SER A 170 9.62 6.89 12.49
CA SER A 170 11.05 7.08 12.32
C SER A 170 11.45 8.54 12.10
N ALA A 171 10.62 9.32 11.41
CA ALA A 171 10.86 10.75 11.20
C ALA A 171 10.71 11.54 12.51
N LEU A 172 9.70 11.23 13.31
CA LEU A 172 9.48 11.87 14.62
C LEU A 172 10.61 11.55 15.60
N GLU A 173 11.04 10.28 15.69
CA GLU A 173 12.16 9.87 16.57
C GLU A 173 13.49 10.53 16.13
N LYS A 174 13.76 10.65 14.82
CA LYS A 174 14.93 11.38 14.32
C LYS A 174 14.92 12.86 14.68
N ASN A 175 13.73 13.43 14.92
CA ASN A 175 13.54 14.80 15.40
C ASN A 175 13.53 14.89 16.94
N GLY A 176 13.80 13.80 17.65
CA GLY A 176 13.95 13.82 19.09
C GLY A 176 12.75 13.28 19.88
N LEU A 177 11.67 12.77 19.22
CA LEU A 177 10.58 12.12 19.94
C LEU A 177 11.12 10.93 20.72
N SER A 178 10.82 10.90 22.02
CA SER A 178 11.27 9.87 22.96
C SER A 178 10.11 9.33 23.80
N VAL A 179 10.23 8.10 24.24
CA VAL A 179 9.27 7.48 25.21
C VAL A 179 9.31 8.14 26.59
N GLU A 180 10.41 8.87 26.88
CA GLU A 180 10.58 9.64 28.12
C GLU A 180 9.84 10.98 28.09
N ASP A 181 9.29 11.39 26.94
CA ASP A 181 8.55 12.64 26.82
C ASP A 181 7.26 12.57 27.66
N GLU A 182 6.94 13.64 28.37
CA GLU A 182 5.73 13.72 29.20
C GLU A 182 4.43 13.79 28.38
N GLY A 183 4.50 14.24 27.10
CA GLY A 183 3.36 14.37 26.19
C GLY A 183 2.85 13.04 25.64
N GLU A 184 1.71 13.10 24.97
CA GLU A 184 1.16 11.99 24.19
C GLU A 184 1.56 12.14 22.71
N VAL A 185 1.64 11.03 21.99
CA VAL A 185 1.71 11.06 20.51
C VAL A 185 0.28 11.02 19.97
N LEU A 186 -0.12 12.09 19.28
CA LEU A 186 -1.43 12.13 18.64
C LEU A 186 -1.40 11.43 17.29
N VAL A 187 -2.38 10.55 17.04
CA VAL A 187 -2.64 9.95 15.75
C VAL A 187 -4.01 10.38 15.27
N THR A 188 -4.09 11.19 14.20
CA THR A 188 -5.37 11.56 13.58
C THR A 188 -5.82 10.52 12.58
N GLY A 189 -7.13 10.38 12.34
CA GLY A 189 -7.66 9.33 11.50
C GLY A 189 -7.27 7.93 11.99
N ALA A 190 -7.20 7.77 13.30
CA ALA A 190 -6.62 6.60 13.96
C ALA A 190 -7.29 5.27 13.61
N ALA A 191 -8.58 5.26 13.28
CA ALA A 191 -9.30 4.03 12.91
C ALA A 191 -9.11 3.62 11.44
N GLY A 192 -8.38 4.39 10.63
CA GLY A 192 -8.03 4.05 9.25
C GLY A 192 -6.79 3.15 9.17
N GLY A 193 -6.38 2.81 7.94
CA GLY A 193 -5.29 1.86 7.70
C GLY A 193 -3.94 2.28 8.30
N VAL A 194 -3.48 3.50 8.02
CA VAL A 194 -2.23 4.02 8.60
C VAL A 194 -2.37 4.23 10.10
N GLY A 195 -3.48 4.86 10.52
CA GLY A 195 -3.71 5.23 11.90
C GLY A 195 -3.74 4.03 12.84
N SER A 196 -4.46 2.96 12.50
CA SER A 196 -4.55 1.74 13.32
C SER A 196 -3.18 1.09 13.54
N ILE A 197 -2.37 0.99 12.48
CA ILE A 197 -1.04 0.42 12.58
C ILE A 197 -0.09 1.36 13.36
N ALA A 198 -0.21 2.69 13.17
CA ALA A 198 0.57 3.66 13.92
C ALA A 198 0.30 3.55 15.44
N VAL A 199 -0.98 3.46 15.84
CA VAL A 199 -1.38 3.23 17.25
C VAL A 199 -0.75 1.94 17.80
N ALA A 200 -0.87 0.84 17.04
CA ALA A 200 -0.33 -0.45 17.46
C ALA A 200 1.19 -0.42 17.64
N ILE A 201 1.93 0.19 16.70
CA ILE A 201 3.39 0.31 16.76
C ILE A 201 3.82 1.22 17.91
N LEU A 202 3.28 2.44 18.01
CA LEU A 202 3.63 3.40 19.05
C LEU A 202 3.41 2.82 20.44
N SER A 203 2.25 2.20 20.67
CA SER A 203 1.96 1.53 21.93
C SER A 203 2.95 0.40 22.23
N SER A 204 3.32 -0.40 21.22
CA SER A 204 4.30 -1.49 21.39
C SER A 204 5.71 -0.97 21.70
N LEU A 205 6.06 0.22 21.20
CA LEU A 205 7.32 0.90 21.48
C LEU A 205 7.33 1.62 22.85
N GLY A 206 6.19 1.68 23.55
CA GLY A 206 6.08 2.28 24.89
C GLY A 206 5.60 3.74 24.91
N TYR A 207 5.23 4.32 23.77
CA TYR A 207 4.65 5.66 23.73
C TYR A 207 3.22 5.70 24.28
N ARG A 208 2.85 6.82 24.91
CA ARG A 208 1.45 7.13 25.23
C ARG A 208 0.78 7.66 23.98
N VAL A 209 -0.33 7.06 23.58
CA VAL A 209 -0.97 7.33 22.28
C VAL A 209 -2.36 7.91 22.47
N ALA A 210 -2.58 9.14 22.03
CA ALA A 210 -3.90 9.72 21.86
C ALA A 210 -4.41 9.44 20.44
N ALA A 211 -5.51 8.71 20.30
CA ALA A 211 -6.07 8.31 19.03
C ALA A 211 -7.30 9.14 18.68
N SER A 212 -7.22 9.97 17.61
CA SER A 212 -8.36 10.77 17.17
C SER A 212 -9.12 10.08 16.06
N THR A 213 -10.44 9.98 16.23
CA THR A 213 -11.36 9.39 15.26
C THR A 213 -12.68 10.16 15.20
N GLY A 214 -13.31 10.18 14.02
CA GLY A 214 -14.69 10.64 13.84
C GLY A 214 -15.73 9.54 14.01
N ARG A 215 -15.31 8.31 14.30
CA ARG A 215 -16.14 7.12 14.53
C ARG A 215 -16.12 6.74 16.00
N GLU A 216 -17.16 7.12 16.73
CA GLU A 216 -17.24 6.86 18.18
C GLU A 216 -17.18 5.35 18.50
N GLU A 217 -17.78 4.53 17.65
CA GLU A 217 -17.79 3.06 17.74
C GLU A 217 -16.40 2.41 17.58
N ALA A 218 -15.41 3.14 17.09
CA ALA A 218 -14.04 2.66 16.99
C ALA A 218 -13.22 2.83 18.28
N GLY A 219 -13.78 3.41 19.33
CA GLY A 219 -13.06 3.70 20.59
C GLY A 219 -12.46 2.45 21.21
N ASP A 220 -13.28 1.43 21.48
CA ASP A 220 -12.83 0.17 22.10
C ASP A 220 -11.77 -0.54 21.26
N TYR A 221 -11.91 -0.55 19.95
CA TYR A 221 -10.90 -1.09 19.02
C TYR A 221 -9.55 -0.37 19.14
N LEU A 222 -9.56 0.95 19.23
CA LEU A 222 -8.32 1.73 19.35
C LEU A 222 -7.66 1.55 20.74
N ILE A 223 -8.45 1.42 21.80
CA ILE A 223 -7.94 1.05 23.13
C ILE A 223 -7.31 -0.34 23.11
N ASP A 224 -7.95 -1.32 22.45
CA ASP A 224 -7.41 -2.68 22.31
C ASP A 224 -6.10 -2.72 21.49
N LEU A 225 -5.91 -1.80 20.56
CA LEU A 225 -4.64 -1.59 19.87
C LEU A 225 -3.58 -0.89 20.73
N GLY A 226 -3.98 -0.29 21.86
CA GLY A 226 -3.10 0.30 22.86
C GLY A 226 -3.14 1.83 22.90
N ALA A 227 -4.18 2.47 22.39
CA ALA A 227 -4.40 3.89 22.64
C ALA A 227 -4.65 4.13 24.13
N THR A 228 -4.05 5.19 24.69
CA THR A 228 -4.24 5.61 26.10
C THR A 228 -5.39 6.58 26.24
N ALA A 229 -5.75 7.28 25.17
CA ALA A 229 -6.87 8.23 25.11
C ALA A 229 -7.54 8.22 23.75
N ILE A 230 -8.85 8.41 23.73
CA ILE A 230 -9.64 8.63 22.52
C ILE A 230 -10.03 10.09 22.45
N ILE A 231 -9.70 10.74 21.32
CA ILE A 231 -9.99 12.14 21.06
C ILE A 231 -11.05 12.22 19.97
N SER A 232 -12.16 12.91 20.24
CA SER A 232 -13.16 13.17 19.21
C SER A 232 -12.56 14.03 18.10
N ARG A 233 -12.79 13.65 16.85
CA ARG A 233 -12.38 14.49 15.70
C ARG A 233 -12.96 15.89 15.79
N LYS A 234 -14.19 16.05 16.30
CA LYS A 234 -14.86 17.33 16.50
C LYS A 234 -14.06 18.26 17.40
N GLU A 235 -13.42 17.73 18.48
CA GLU A 235 -12.56 18.52 19.38
C GLU A 235 -11.39 19.15 18.62
N LEU A 236 -10.83 18.46 17.63
CA LEU A 236 -9.71 18.96 16.81
C LEU A 236 -10.17 19.86 15.63
N GLU A 237 -11.45 19.84 15.29
CA GLU A 237 -12.05 20.69 14.26
C GLU A 237 -12.53 22.04 14.80
N GLU A 238 -12.68 22.19 16.12
CA GLU A 238 -13.12 23.43 16.76
C GLU A 238 -12.18 24.59 16.45
N GLU A 239 -12.77 25.78 16.24
CA GLU A 239 -12.01 26.98 15.99
C GLU A 239 -11.13 27.32 17.20
N ILE A 240 -9.83 27.45 16.98
CA ILE A 240 -8.87 27.81 18.01
C ILE A 240 -8.83 29.34 18.19
N SER A 241 -9.01 29.79 19.42
CA SER A 241 -8.98 31.21 19.76
C SER A 241 -7.58 31.83 19.80
N SER A 242 -6.53 31.00 19.81
CA SER A 242 -5.13 31.42 19.88
C SER A 242 -4.22 30.52 19.04
N PRO A 243 -3.25 31.08 18.30
CA PRO A 243 -2.27 30.31 17.56
C PRO A 243 -1.41 29.39 18.43
N LEU A 244 -1.29 29.66 19.73
CA LEU A 244 -0.57 28.87 20.71
C LEU A 244 -1.55 28.40 21.78
N SER A 245 -1.89 27.14 21.74
CA SER A 245 -2.67 26.45 22.79
C SER A 245 -1.76 25.83 23.84
N SER A 246 -2.32 25.28 24.91
CA SER A 246 -1.56 24.50 25.90
C SER A 246 -0.84 23.36 25.22
N GLN A 247 0.42 23.13 25.61
CA GLN A 247 1.21 22.01 25.14
C GLN A 247 0.58 20.68 25.56
N ARG A 248 0.47 19.74 24.62
CA ARG A 248 -0.16 18.44 24.84
C ARG A 248 0.56 17.32 24.10
N TRP A 249 1.00 17.58 22.87
CA TRP A 249 1.51 16.55 21.98
C TRP A 249 3.03 16.57 21.90
N SER A 250 3.69 15.47 22.27
CA SER A 250 5.13 15.30 22.03
C SER A 250 5.43 15.04 20.55
N GLY A 251 4.49 14.42 19.84
CA GLY A 251 4.54 14.21 18.39
C GLY A 251 3.15 14.02 17.80
N VAL A 252 3.03 14.18 16.48
CA VAL A 252 1.76 14.00 15.77
C VAL A 252 2.00 13.17 14.51
N ILE A 253 1.15 12.16 14.26
CA ILE A 253 1.02 11.49 12.97
C ILE A 253 -0.32 11.90 12.38
N ASP A 254 -0.29 12.75 11.35
CA ASP A 254 -1.51 13.28 10.75
C ASP A 254 -1.86 12.57 9.44
N ASN A 255 -3.05 11.93 9.44
CA ASN A 255 -3.63 11.25 8.29
C ASN A 255 -4.78 12.03 7.64
N VAL A 256 -5.12 13.21 8.15
CA VAL A 256 -6.36 13.92 7.81
C VAL A 256 -6.08 15.20 7.03
N GLY A 257 -5.11 15.99 7.45
CA GLY A 257 -4.80 17.29 6.85
C GLY A 257 -5.81 18.41 7.19
N GLY A 258 -5.78 19.49 6.43
CA GLY A 258 -6.71 20.60 6.52
C GLY A 258 -6.73 21.28 7.88
N VAL A 259 -7.95 21.66 8.33
CA VAL A 259 -8.17 22.38 9.60
C VAL A 259 -7.62 21.64 10.80
N ILE A 260 -7.80 20.32 10.86
CA ILE A 260 -7.30 19.49 11.97
C ILE A 260 -5.79 19.61 12.09
N LEU A 261 -5.07 19.43 10.98
CA LEU A 261 -3.61 19.59 10.98
C LEU A 261 -3.22 21.00 11.45
N GLY A 262 -3.88 22.05 10.93
CA GLY A 262 -3.63 23.43 11.35
C GLY A 262 -3.80 23.64 12.86
N ASN A 263 -4.88 23.10 13.42
CA ASN A 263 -5.23 23.27 14.83
C ASN A 263 -4.24 22.52 15.77
N VAL A 264 -3.85 21.29 15.42
CA VAL A 264 -2.99 20.49 16.30
C VAL A 264 -1.58 21.06 16.41
N LEU A 265 -1.08 21.80 15.41
CA LEU A 265 0.25 22.41 15.44
C LEU A 265 0.43 23.37 16.63
N GLY A 266 -0.62 24.11 17.01
CA GLY A 266 -0.62 25.02 18.13
C GLY A 266 -0.48 24.35 19.51
N SER A 267 -0.68 23.03 19.59
CA SER A 267 -0.61 22.24 20.83
C SER A 267 0.60 21.31 20.91
N ILE A 268 1.49 21.33 19.91
CA ILE A 268 2.73 20.56 19.93
C ILE A 268 3.69 21.18 20.97
N ASN A 269 4.38 20.31 21.70
CA ASN A 269 5.38 20.69 22.69
C ASN A 269 6.59 21.37 22.02
N TYR A 270 7.43 22.05 22.83
CA TYR A 270 8.70 22.62 22.35
C TYR A 270 9.53 21.57 21.62
N HIS A 271 10.03 21.93 20.44
CA HIS A 271 10.85 21.10 19.54
C HIS A 271 10.17 19.81 19.05
N GLY A 272 8.88 19.61 19.33
CA GLY A 272 8.12 18.49 18.82
C GLY A 272 7.85 18.59 17.31
N ALA A 273 7.27 17.55 16.73
CA ALA A 273 7.05 17.50 15.28
C ALA A 273 5.73 16.83 14.89
N CYS A 274 5.27 17.16 13.69
CA CYS A 274 4.19 16.48 13.00
C CYS A 274 4.71 15.76 11.76
N ALA A 275 4.40 14.47 11.62
CA ALA A 275 4.54 13.71 10.39
C ALA A 275 3.22 13.77 9.61
N ALA A 276 3.22 14.53 8.51
CA ALA A 276 2.07 14.67 7.61
C ALA A 276 2.07 13.52 6.60
N VAL A 277 1.04 12.66 6.70
CA VAL A 277 0.92 11.42 5.94
C VAL A 277 -0.22 11.48 4.94
N GLY A 278 -1.38 12.02 5.34
CA GLY A 278 -2.61 11.97 4.55
C GLY A 278 -3.32 13.31 4.43
N ASN A 279 -4.34 13.34 3.58
CA ASN A 279 -5.07 14.54 3.21
C ASN A 279 -6.57 14.24 2.98
N THR A 280 -7.12 13.31 3.75
CA THR A 280 -8.51 12.86 3.56
C THR A 280 -9.55 13.98 3.75
N ASN A 281 -9.21 15.05 4.47
CA ASN A 281 -10.06 16.22 4.64
C ASN A 281 -9.77 17.31 3.58
N SER A 282 -8.48 17.65 3.38
CA SER A 282 -8.11 18.72 2.44
C SER A 282 -6.67 18.60 1.97
N ASN A 283 -6.42 19.03 0.72
CA ASN A 283 -5.08 19.22 0.14
C ASN A 283 -4.45 20.57 0.53
N THR A 284 -5.23 21.45 1.17
CA THR A 284 -4.79 22.78 1.55
C THR A 284 -4.57 22.84 3.04
N LEU A 285 -3.47 23.44 3.46
CA LEU A 285 -3.12 23.70 4.85
C LEU A 285 -3.00 25.20 5.07
N GLU A 286 -3.84 25.76 5.94
CA GLU A 286 -3.75 27.13 6.43
C GLU A 286 -3.22 27.11 7.86
N ILE A 287 -2.10 27.77 8.14
CA ILE A 287 -1.40 27.70 9.43
C ILE A 287 -0.89 29.05 9.89
N ASN A 288 -0.79 29.21 11.21
CA ASN A 288 -0.07 30.32 11.83
C ASN A 288 1.40 29.96 11.98
N ILE A 289 2.29 30.91 11.73
CA ILE A 289 3.76 30.71 11.83
C ILE A 289 4.28 30.68 13.28
N LEU A 290 3.51 31.19 14.25
CA LEU A 290 3.97 31.36 15.63
C LEU A 290 4.39 30.04 16.32
N PRO A 291 3.74 28.89 16.15
CA PRO A 291 4.21 27.64 16.71
C PRO A 291 5.63 27.27 16.26
N PHE A 292 5.96 27.53 15.00
CA PHE A 292 7.31 27.30 14.46
C PHE A 292 8.36 28.23 15.07
N LEU A 293 8.03 29.52 15.19
CA LEU A 293 8.98 30.52 15.69
C LEU A 293 9.17 30.44 17.20
N LEU A 294 8.10 30.20 17.95
CA LEU A 294 8.09 30.31 19.40
C LEU A 294 8.27 28.96 20.12
N ARG A 295 8.00 27.83 19.44
CA ARG A 295 8.21 26.49 20.02
C ARG A 295 9.18 25.63 19.21
N GLY A 296 9.66 26.11 18.06
CA GLY A 296 10.61 25.38 17.22
C GLY A 296 10.06 24.07 16.68
N ILE A 297 8.74 23.98 16.47
CA ILE A 297 8.12 22.76 15.93
C ILE A 297 8.51 22.52 14.47
N SER A 298 8.36 21.27 14.02
CA SER A 298 8.62 20.87 12.63
C SER A 298 7.43 20.14 12.01
N ILE A 299 7.28 20.22 10.67
CA ILE A 299 6.38 19.34 9.90
C ILE A 299 7.22 18.56 8.90
N PHE A 300 7.03 17.25 8.84
CA PHE A 300 7.67 16.35 7.89
C PHE A 300 6.64 15.75 6.95
N GLY A 301 6.79 15.96 5.64
CA GLY A 301 6.06 15.18 4.63
C GLY A 301 6.61 13.76 4.56
N ILE A 302 5.72 12.76 4.56
CA ILE A 302 6.10 11.35 4.50
C ILE A 302 5.80 10.80 3.11
N ASP A 303 6.83 10.70 2.27
CA ASP A 303 6.74 10.04 0.96
C ASP A 303 7.11 8.56 1.08
N SER A 304 6.09 7.69 1.02
CA SER A 304 6.26 6.24 0.98
C SER A 304 6.38 5.68 -0.44
N VAL A 305 6.03 6.48 -1.47
CA VAL A 305 6.01 6.03 -2.87
C VAL A 305 7.43 5.95 -3.44
N MET A 306 8.20 7.04 -3.32
CA MET A 306 9.56 7.14 -3.88
C MET A 306 10.64 7.06 -2.78
N CYS A 307 10.30 6.54 -1.61
CA CYS A 307 11.26 6.33 -0.52
C CYS A 307 12.43 5.46 -0.98
N PRO A 308 13.70 5.86 -0.74
CA PRO A 308 14.88 5.07 -1.08
C PRO A 308 14.86 3.66 -0.52
N LEU A 309 15.47 2.71 -1.25
CA LEU A 309 15.41 1.28 -0.91
C LEU A 309 16.02 0.96 0.46
N ASP A 310 17.12 1.58 0.83
CA ASP A 310 17.78 1.41 2.13
C ASP A 310 16.87 1.78 3.30
N LYS A 311 16.18 2.91 3.21
CA LYS A 311 15.19 3.35 4.21
C LYS A 311 13.96 2.43 4.24
N ARG A 312 13.59 1.88 3.09
CA ARG A 312 12.48 0.94 2.96
C ARG A 312 12.81 -0.38 3.67
N ILE A 313 14.00 -0.93 3.44
CA ILE A 313 14.49 -2.14 4.10
C ILE A 313 14.56 -1.92 5.62
N GLU A 314 15.08 -0.76 6.07
CA GLU A 314 15.12 -0.41 7.49
C GLU A 314 13.71 -0.37 8.11
N ALA A 315 12.76 0.27 7.42
CA ALA A 315 11.38 0.35 7.90
C ALA A 315 10.72 -1.03 8.02
N TRP A 316 10.89 -1.92 7.04
CA TRP A 316 10.40 -3.31 7.11
C TRP A 316 11.06 -4.12 8.23
N LYS A 317 12.36 -3.93 8.45
CA LYS A 317 13.06 -4.53 9.58
C LYS A 317 12.50 -4.03 10.92
N ARG A 318 12.27 -2.73 11.06
CA ARG A 318 11.66 -2.16 12.28
C ARG A 318 10.22 -2.62 12.51
N LEU A 319 9.44 -2.74 11.44
CA LEU A 319 8.07 -3.30 11.50
C LEU A 319 8.09 -4.70 12.10
N SER A 320 9.01 -5.55 11.69
CA SER A 320 9.12 -6.93 12.21
C SER A 320 9.45 -6.99 13.70
N GLN A 321 10.03 -5.94 14.26
CA GLN A 321 10.40 -5.85 15.67
C GLN A 321 9.33 -5.16 16.53
N ALA A 322 8.60 -4.19 15.94
CA ALA A 322 7.74 -3.29 16.68
C ALA A 322 6.24 -3.56 16.52
N LEU A 323 5.82 -4.31 15.48
CA LEU A 323 4.39 -4.58 15.24
C LEU A 323 4.03 -6.02 15.67
N PRO A 324 3.31 -6.22 16.79
CA PRO A 324 2.85 -7.54 17.21
C PRO A 324 1.87 -8.13 16.19
N VAL A 325 2.07 -9.39 15.80
CA VAL A 325 1.23 -10.12 14.84
C VAL A 325 -0.22 -10.22 15.33
N GLU A 326 -0.43 -10.36 16.62
CA GLU A 326 -1.75 -10.44 17.25
C GLU A 326 -2.55 -9.13 17.07
N LYS A 327 -1.88 -7.98 17.16
CA LYS A 327 -2.51 -6.68 16.88
C LYS A 327 -2.77 -6.51 15.40
N LEU A 328 -1.82 -6.89 14.53
CA LEU A 328 -1.99 -6.85 13.08
C LEU A 328 -3.18 -7.70 12.62
N SER A 329 -3.35 -8.88 13.18
CA SER A 329 -4.47 -9.77 12.86
C SER A 329 -5.84 -9.18 13.23
N LYS A 330 -5.92 -8.29 14.23
CA LYS A 330 -7.14 -7.56 14.57
C LYS A 330 -7.40 -6.36 13.64
N ILE A 331 -6.36 -5.87 12.99
CA ILE A 331 -6.43 -4.71 12.09
C ILE A 331 -6.86 -5.12 10.67
N MET A 332 -6.49 -6.32 10.21
CA MET A 332 -6.64 -6.74 8.83
C MET A 332 -7.82 -7.70 8.63
N GLU A 333 -8.48 -7.58 7.49
CA GLU A 333 -9.50 -8.50 6.99
C GLU A 333 -9.12 -8.94 5.58
N ILE A 334 -9.27 -10.24 5.26
CA ILE A 334 -8.97 -10.78 3.93
C ILE A 334 -10.27 -10.89 3.13
N GLN A 335 -10.25 -10.35 1.93
CA GLN A 335 -11.36 -10.37 0.98
C GLN A 335 -10.90 -10.95 -0.37
N PRO A 336 -11.75 -11.66 -1.10
CA PRO A 336 -11.42 -12.13 -2.44
C PRO A 336 -11.35 -10.98 -3.45
N LEU A 337 -10.59 -11.16 -4.55
CA LEU A 337 -10.48 -10.18 -5.62
C LEU A 337 -11.85 -9.77 -6.19
N SER A 338 -12.81 -10.70 -6.21
CA SER A 338 -14.16 -10.45 -6.71
C SER A 338 -14.93 -9.38 -5.93
N GLN A 339 -14.57 -9.09 -4.67
CA GLN A 339 -15.23 -8.09 -3.83
C GLN A 339 -14.54 -6.71 -3.87
N ILE A 340 -13.44 -6.56 -4.62
CA ILE A 340 -12.62 -5.36 -4.56
C ILE A 340 -13.38 -4.07 -4.92
N MET A 341 -14.34 -4.14 -5.83
CA MET A 341 -15.14 -2.97 -6.25
C MET A 341 -16.08 -2.48 -5.14
N GLU A 342 -16.67 -3.41 -4.37
CA GLU A 342 -17.47 -3.08 -3.19
C GLU A 342 -16.59 -2.49 -2.08
N GLN A 343 -15.43 -3.10 -1.83
CA GLN A 343 -14.48 -2.58 -0.85
C GLN A 343 -13.93 -1.21 -1.25
N ALA A 344 -13.78 -0.92 -2.54
CA ALA A 344 -13.41 0.41 -3.03
C ALA A 344 -14.49 1.47 -2.71
N ASP A 345 -15.77 1.14 -2.81
CA ASP A 345 -16.85 2.04 -2.38
C ASP A 345 -16.82 2.25 -0.86
N ASN A 346 -16.61 1.20 -0.10
CA ASN A 346 -16.52 1.25 1.36
C ASN A 346 -15.36 2.13 1.85
N ILE A 347 -14.17 2.03 1.24
CA ILE A 347 -13.03 2.85 1.66
C ILE A 347 -13.20 4.33 1.27
N LEU A 348 -13.79 4.61 0.10
CA LEU A 348 -14.06 5.99 -0.35
C LEU A 348 -15.13 6.67 0.51
N SER A 349 -16.12 5.93 1.00
CA SER A 349 -17.13 6.44 1.94
C SER A 349 -16.60 6.58 3.38
N GLY A 350 -15.37 6.12 3.65
CA GLY A 350 -14.78 6.16 5.00
C GLY A 350 -15.35 5.13 5.96
N SER A 351 -16.04 4.08 5.49
CA SER A 351 -16.64 3.04 6.34
C SER A 351 -15.65 1.94 6.74
N VAL A 352 -14.53 1.80 6.03
CA VAL A 352 -13.52 0.76 6.32
C VAL A 352 -12.75 1.09 7.60
N ARG A 353 -12.68 0.13 8.52
CA ARG A 353 -11.80 0.15 9.69
C ARG A 353 -10.58 -0.72 9.43
N GLY A 354 -9.39 -0.22 9.78
CA GLY A 354 -8.14 -0.99 9.63
C GLY A 354 -7.76 -1.22 8.16
N ARG A 355 -7.51 -2.49 7.79
CA ARG A 355 -6.92 -2.88 6.51
C ARG A 355 -7.77 -3.93 5.79
N VAL A 356 -7.89 -3.79 4.49
CA VAL A 356 -8.46 -4.81 3.61
C VAL A 356 -7.32 -5.43 2.79
N VAL A 357 -7.08 -6.70 3.03
CA VAL A 357 -6.13 -7.53 2.26
C VAL A 357 -6.92 -8.23 1.16
N ILE A 358 -6.37 -8.29 -0.05
CA ILE A 358 -7.01 -8.90 -1.21
C ILE A 358 -6.30 -10.20 -1.55
N ASP A 359 -7.02 -11.33 -1.42
CA ASP A 359 -6.57 -12.60 -1.96
C ASP A 359 -6.84 -12.61 -3.48
N VAL A 360 -5.77 -12.56 -4.27
CA VAL A 360 -5.89 -12.48 -5.74
C VAL A 360 -6.13 -13.83 -6.40
N ASN A 361 -6.17 -14.90 -5.62
CA ASN A 361 -6.36 -16.28 -6.08
C ASN A 361 -7.77 -16.83 -5.80
N ASN A 362 -8.64 -16.00 -5.15
CA ASN A 362 -10.02 -16.30 -4.82
C ASN A 362 -11.01 -15.25 -5.36
#